data_1cafbe2fce0c63d1562a8205a677bfac
#
_entry.id   1cafbe2fce0c63d1562a8205a677bfac
#
_cell.length_a   1.000
_cell.length_b   1.000
_cell.length_c   1.000
_cell.angle_alpha   90.00
_cell.angle_beta   90.00
_cell.angle_gamma   90.00
#
_symmetry.space_group_name_H-M   'P 1'
#
loop_
_entity.id
_entity.type
_entity.pdbx_description
1 polymer ?
#
loop_
_entity_poly.entity_id
_entity_poly.type
_entity_poly.pdbx_seq_one_letter_code
_entity_poly.pdbx_strand_id
1 'polypeptide(L)'
;KQFRAEGDVGTLSATPIPRTLYMSLMGIRDLSLINTPPADRLSVRTRIVHTSDYIIQEAVSRELRRGGQVFIVHNRVETIYEYGNYLKDILPDVKISIGHGQLGEHQLEQVMFDFIEGETQVLLSTTIIESGLDIPRANTILINNADKFGLSQLYQLRGRVGRSNLQAFAYLLVPPQKILNGMAQERLQVLQELNDLGAGFKVASRDLEIRGAGNLLGSEQSGQIASVGLELYTQMVEHAVRKIRQKDEAVLPLDEVQVRLDTVDVTIPEDYIGSTSQRLSLYKAFGTIESDEALWDFRSGIEDRFGPMPESLVNLFMTAQIRLWAQRFGVESVHHSKQCLRLQIRDSSRLQPDRLIEWLSEPMTPLRYVPENTLDLQPVPPMIQAIQKSLKDVERVFH
;
A
#
# COMPACT_ATOMS: atom_id res chain seq x y z
N LYS A 1 -6.00 -5.70 -24.16
CA LYS A 1 -5.22 -6.95 -23.92
C LYS A 1 -4.50 -7.46 -25.18
N GLN A 2 -5.07 -7.30 -26.39
CA GLN A 2 -4.45 -7.74 -27.66
C GLN A 2 -3.15 -7.02 -28.01
N PHE A 3 -3.03 -5.71 -27.74
CA PHE A 3 -1.83 -4.91 -28.05
C PHE A 3 -0.57 -5.23 -27.24
N ARG A 4 -0.68 -6.01 -26.14
CA ARG A 4 0.46 -6.34 -25.27
C ARG A 4 1.29 -7.54 -25.72
N ALA A 5 0.82 -8.28 -26.72
CA ALA A 5 1.54 -9.47 -27.22
C ALA A 5 2.59 -9.13 -28.28
N GLU A 6 2.49 -7.96 -28.93
CA GLU A 6 3.27 -7.60 -30.12
C GLU A 6 4.05 -6.27 -30.00
N GLY A 7 4.03 -5.60 -28.85
CA GLY A 7 4.73 -4.31 -28.71
C GLY A 7 4.99 -3.89 -27.27
N ASP A 8 5.93 -2.96 -27.11
CA ASP A 8 6.25 -2.33 -25.83
C ASP A 8 5.14 -1.37 -25.42
N VAL A 9 4.62 -1.52 -24.19
CA VAL A 9 3.54 -0.69 -23.66
C VAL A 9 4.01 0.05 -22.41
N GLY A 10 4.21 1.36 -22.56
CA GLY A 10 4.45 2.28 -21.44
C GLY A 10 3.14 2.91 -20.94
N THR A 11 3.00 3.04 -19.64
CA THR A 11 1.90 3.79 -19.00
C THR A 11 2.47 4.84 -18.05
N LEU A 12 1.98 6.08 -18.15
CA LEU A 12 2.35 7.18 -17.27
C LEU A 12 1.23 7.38 -16.23
N SER A 13 1.61 7.62 -14.98
CA SER A 13 0.67 7.96 -13.91
C SER A 13 1.30 8.94 -12.94
N ALA A 14 0.55 9.95 -12.54
CA ALA A 14 0.99 10.89 -11.49
C ALA A 14 0.97 10.24 -10.09
N THR A 15 0.06 9.29 -9.90
CA THR A 15 -0.01 8.42 -8.71
C THR A 15 -0.08 6.99 -9.18
N PRO A 16 0.92 6.15 -8.91
CA PRO A 16 0.75 4.73 -9.18
C PRO A 16 -0.44 4.25 -8.35
N ILE A 17 -1.40 3.62 -9.04
CA ILE A 17 -2.48 2.91 -8.33
C ILE A 17 -1.79 1.88 -7.44
N PRO A 18 -2.22 1.69 -6.17
CA PRO A 18 -1.61 0.71 -5.27
C PRO A 18 -1.36 -0.65 -5.92
N ARG A 19 -2.30 -1.10 -6.76
CA ARG A 19 -2.17 -2.32 -7.56
C ARG A 19 -1.00 -2.25 -8.57
N THR A 20 -0.78 -1.12 -9.24
CA THR A 20 0.31 -0.96 -10.21
C THR A 20 1.66 -0.91 -9.51
N LEU A 21 1.74 -0.21 -8.38
CA LEU A 21 2.91 -0.18 -7.51
C LEU A 21 3.26 -1.58 -7.02
N TYR A 22 2.27 -2.31 -6.53
CA TYR A 22 2.41 -3.68 -6.09
C TYR A 22 2.92 -4.62 -7.21
N MET A 23 2.35 -4.54 -8.42
CA MET A 23 2.82 -5.31 -9.58
C MET A 23 4.28 -4.97 -9.97
N SER A 24 4.73 -3.76 -9.71
CA SER A 24 6.13 -3.36 -9.95
C SER A 24 7.07 -3.89 -8.87
N LEU A 25 6.67 -3.83 -7.63
CA LEU A 25 7.42 -4.41 -6.50
C LEU A 25 7.62 -5.93 -6.68
N MET A 26 6.65 -6.60 -7.30
CA MET A 26 6.71 -8.03 -7.63
C MET A 26 7.49 -8.34 -8.92
N GLY A 27 8.11 -7.36 -9.56
CA GLY A 27 8.83 -7.57 -10.83
C GLY A 27 7.95 -7.97 -12.03
N ILE A 28 6.62 -7.85 -11.91
CA ILE A 28 5.67 -8.12 -13.00
C ILE A 28 5.70 -7.00 -14.04
N ARG A 29 6.05 -5.78 -13.62
CA ARG A 29 6.22 -4.58 -14.44
C ARG A 29 7.46 -3.82 -14.03
N ASP A 30 8.18 -3.30 -15.01
CA ASP A 30 9.23 -2.34 -14.76
C ASP A 30 8.62 -0.98 -14.34
N LEU A 31 9.31 -0.28 -13.45
CA LEU A 31 8.90 1.02 -12.93
C LEU A 31 10.06 2.01 -13.05
N SER A 32 9.79 3.11 -13.73
CA SER A 32 10.70 4.26 -13.74
C SER A 32 10.04 5.42 -13.00
N LEU A 33 10.78 6.05 -12.08
CA LEU A 33 10.30 7.18 -11.29
C LEU A 33 10.89 8.49 -11.82
N ILE A 34 10.03 9.44 -12.15
CA ILE A 34 10.42 10.80 -12.52
C ILE A 34 10.23 11.68 -11.29
N ASN A 35 11.30 11.89 -10.52
CA ASN A 35 11.25 12.59 -9.23
C ASN A 35 11.65 14.07 -9.32
N THR A 36 12.22 14.52 -10.44
CA THR A 36 12.67 15.90 -10.60
C THR A 36 11.50 16.79 -11.04
N PRO A 37 11.02 17.71 -10.20
CA PRO A 37 9.97 18.65 -10.59
C PRO A 37 10.52 19.71 -11.52
N PRO A 38 9.67 20.39 -12.33
CA PRO A 38 10.04 21.61 -13.05
C PRO A 38 10.53 22.69 -12.08
N ALA A 39 11.57 23.46 -12.49
CA ALA A 39 12.26 24.40 -11.62
C ALA A 39 11.36 25.52 -11.03
N ASP A 40 10.34 25.95 -11.79
CA ASP A 40 9.49 27.09 -11.42
C ASP A 40 8.18 26.68 -10.73
N ARG A 41 7.99 25.40 -10.43
CA ARG A 41 6.76 24.90 -9.85
C ARG A 41 6.79 24.94 -8.32
N LEU A 42 5.84 25.66 -7.72
CA LEU A 42 5.68 25.71 -6.27
C LEU A 42 4.83 24.54 -5.76
N SER A 43 5.17 24.04 -4.58
CA SER A 43 4.37 23.01 -3.92
C SER A 43 2.99 23.57 -3.50
N VAL A 44 1.95 22.73 -3.57
CA VAL A 44 0.59 23.11 -3.19
C VAL A 44 0.46 23.12 -1.66
N ARG A 45 0.11 24.27 -1.08
CA ARG A 45 -0.14 24.37 0.38
C ARG A 45 -1.46 23.70 0.73
N THR A 46 -1.38 22.56 1.40
CA THR A 46 -2.55 21.79 1.80
C THR A 46 -2.94 22.12 3.25
N ARG A 47 -4.22 22.38 3.48
CA ARG A 47 -4.80 22.67 4.81
C ARG A 47 -6.01 21.79 5.06
N ILE A 48 -6.04 21.12 6.21
CA ILE A 48 -7.22 20.42 6.73
C ILE A 48 -7.95 21.41 7.62
N VAL A 49 -9.21 21.71 7.31
CA VAL A 49 -10.00 22.72 8.03
C VAL A 49 -11.44 22.26 8.20
N HIS A 50 -12.08 22.65 9.29
CA HIS A 50 -13.52 22.46 9.44
C HIS A 50 -14.28 23.36 8.48
N THR A 51 -15.33 22.81 7.86
CA THR A 51 -16.19 23.54 6.94
C THR A 51 -16.87 24.70 7.65
N SER A 52 -16.70 25.90 7.14
CA SER A 52 -17.43 27.10 7.56
C SER A 52 -17.55 28.08 6.38
N ASP A 53 -18.62 28.91 6.42
CA ASP A 53 -18.86 29.94 5.40
C ASP A 53 -17.66 30.86 5.27
N TYR A 54 -17.10 31.30 6.41
CA TYR A 54 -15.94 32.18 6.45
C TYR A 54 -14.72 31.61 5.70
N ILE A 55 -14.40 30.32 5.90
CA ILE A 55 -13.25 29.69 5.22
C ILE A 55 -13.48 29.61 3.71
N ILE A 56 -14.70 29.27 3.29
CA ILE A 56 -15.04 29.20 1.86
C ILE A 56 -14.96 30.59 1.23
N GLN A 57 -15.58 31.59 1.86
CA GLN A 57 -15.56 32.98 1.38
C GLN A 57 -14.13 33.53 1.33
N GLU A 58 -13.31 33.31 2.35
CA GLU A 58 -11.93 33.78 2.39
C GLU A 58 -11.09 33.12 1.29
N ALA A 59 -11.18 31.80 1.12
CA ALA A 59 -10.42 31.06 0.14
C ALA A 59 -10.78 31.50 -1.29
N VAL A 60 -12.05 31.63 -1.60
CA VAL A 60 -12.56 32.09 -2.91
C VAL A 60 -12.17 33.54 -3.14
N SER A 61 -12.46 34.47 -2.23
CA SER A 61 -12.15 35.88 -2.37
C SER A 61 -10.66 36.15 -2.52
N ARG A 62 -9.80 35.42 -1.84
CA ARG A 62 -8.36 35.51 -1.97
C ARG A 62 -7.89 35.12 -3.38
N GLU A 63 -8.45 34.05 -3.95
CA GLU A 63 -8.10 33.60 -5.28
C GLU A 63 -8.59 34.60 -6.34
N LEU A 64 -9.83 35.06 -6.24
CA LEU A 64 -10.41 36.00 -7.19
C LEU A 64 -9.71 37.35 -7.18
N ARG A 65 -9.26 37.86 -6.01
CA ARG A 65 -8.50 39.12 -5.92
C ARG A 65 -7.18 39.10 -6.68
N ARG A 66 -6.58 37.94 -6.88
CA ARG A 66 -5.35 37.78 -7.70
C ARG A 66 -5.62 37.35 -9.14
N GLY A 67 -6.89 37.42 -9.60
CA GLY A 67 -7.31 37.07 -10.95
C GLY A 67 -7.34 35.58 -11.25
N GLY A 68 -7.30 34.72 -10.19
CA GLY A 68 -7.37 33.27 -10.33
C GLY A 68 -8.81 32.75 -10.33
N GLN A 69 -8.92 31.44 -10.45
CA GLN A 69 -10.18 30.67 -10.42
C GLN A 69 -10.11 29.58 -9.37
N VAL A 70 -11.27 29.06 -8.97
CA VAL A 70 -11.39 28.10 -7.87
C VAL A 70 -12.10 26.83 -8.32
N PHE A 71 -11.53 25.68 -8.01
CA PHE A 71 -12.24 24.40 -8.02
C PHE A 71 -12.90 24.14 -6.68
N ILE A 72 -14.17 23.74 -6.69
CA ILE A 72 -14.84 23.17 -5.54
C ILE A 72 -15.30 21.75 -5.89
N VAL A 73 -14.82 20.76 -5.16
CA VAL A 73 -15.14 19.34 -5.40
C VAL A 73 -16.17 18.87 -4.40
N HIS A 74 -17.28 18.31 -4.90
CA HIS A 74 -18.31 17.68 -4.13
C HIS A 74 -18.50 16.23 -4.57
N ASN A 75 -18.57 15.27 -3.63
CA ASN A 75 -18.44 13.85 -3.97
C ASN A 75 -19.74 13.15 -4.42
N ARG A 76 -20.89 13.86 -4.49
CA ARG A 76 -22.19 13.27 -4.86
C ARG A 76 -22.93 14.14 -5.87
N VAL A 77 -23.36 13.52 -6.96
CA VAL A 77 -24.19 14.18 -7.97
C VAL A 77 -25.58 14.55 -7.42
N GLU A 78 -26.17 13.69 -6.60
CA GLU A 78 -27.50 13.87 -6.02
C GLU A 78 -27.65 15.17 -5.21
N THR A 79 -26.60 15.59 -4.52
CA THR A 79 -26.59 16.76 -3.64
C THR A 79 -25.77 17.94 -4.15
N ILE A 80 -25.24 17.86 -5.40
CA ILE A 80 -24.36 18.90 -5.94
C ILE A 80 -25.10 20.21 -6.20
N TYR A 81 -26.36 20.14 -6.63
CA TYR A 81 -27.18 21.31 -6.88
C TYR A 81 -27.59 22.01 -5.58
N GLU A 82 -27.93 21.25 -4.55
CA GLU A 82 -28.20 21.77 -3.20
C GLU A 82 -26.98 22.51 -2.65
N TYR A 83 -25.80 21.87 -2.75
CA TYR A 83 -24.55 22.48 -2.35
C TYR A 83 -24.20 23.71 -3.21
N GLY A 84 -24.51 23.68 -4.49
CA GLY A 84 -24.37 24.82 -5.40
C GLY A 84 -25.24 26.00 -5.01
N ASN A 85 -26.48 25.79 -4.57
CA ASN A 85 -27.35 26.84 -4.05
C ASN A 85 -26.81 27.43 -2.75
N TYR A 86 -26.38 26.58 -1.80
CA TYR A 86 -25.70 27.04 -0.59
C TYR A 86 -24.47 27.92 -0.92
N LEU A 87 -23.65 27.53 -1.91
CA LEU A 87 -22.51 28.33 -2.30
C LEU A 87 -22.91 29.69 -2.94
N LYS A 88 -24.01 29.75 -3.68
CA LYS A 88 -24.54 31.02 -4.22
C LYS A 88 -25.01 31.94 -3.10
N ASP A 89 -25.61 31.40 -2.05
CA ASP A 89 -26.08 32.20 -0.91
C ASP A 89 -24.90 32.83 -0.14
N ILE A 90 -23.80 32.11 0.03
CA ILE A 90 -22.60 32.62 0.73
C ILE A 90 -21.64 33.40 -0.18
N LEU A 91 -21.76 33.28 -1.51
CA LEU A 91 -20.91 33.92 -2.53
C LEU A 91 -21.79 34.62 -3.59
N PRO A 92 -22.59 35.62 -3.24
CA PRO A 92 -23.61 36.19 -4.13
C PRO A 92 -23.03 36.86 -5.39
N ASP A 93 -21.81 37.38 -5.31
CA ASP A 93 -21.16 38.10 -6.42
C ASP A 93 -20.27 37.20 -7.29
N VAL A 94 -20.28 35.87 -7.06
CA VAL A 94 -19.41 34.93 -7.74
C VAL A 94 -20.18 34.06 -8.73
N LYS A 95 -19.74 34.05 -9.98
CA LYS A 95 -20.32 33.16 -10.99
C LYS A 95 -19.82 31.73 -10.79
N ILE A 96 -20.75 30.82 -10.52
CA ILE A 96 -20.49 29.41 -10.23
C ILE A 96 -21.09 28.55 -11.33
N SER A 97 -20.26 27.73 -11.99
CA SER A 97 -20.69 26.67 -12.89
C SER A 97 -20.71 25.34 -12.17
N ILE A 98 -21.65 24.45 -12.53
CA ILE A 98 -21.78 23.10 -11.97
C ILE A 98 -21.52 22.08 -13.08
N GLY A 99 -20.54 21.19 -12.86
CA GLY A 99 -20.16 20.13 -13.80
C GLY A 99 -20.15 18.75 -13.13
N HIS A 100 -20.83 17.75 -13.72
CA HIS A 100 -20.81 16.37 -13.24
C HIS A 100 -21.04 15.37 -14.39
N GLY A 101 -20.66 14.11 -14.20
CA GLY A 101 -20.69 13.09 -15.23
C GLY A 101 -22.06 12.64 -15.73
N GLN A 102 -23.16 13.13 -15.16
CA GLN A 102 -24.53 12.89 -15.61
C GLN A 102 -25.08 13.99 -16.51
N LEU A 103 -24.31 15.07 -16.72
CA LEU A 103 -24.64 16.08 -17.72
C LEU A 103 -24.47 15.50 -19.13
N GLY A 104 -25.29 15.96 -20.07
CA GLY A 104 -25.06 15.66 -21.48
C GLY A 104 -23.69 16.22 -21.93
N GLU A 105 -23.07 15.55 -22.90
CA GLU A 105 -21.73 15.88 -23.40
C GLU A 105 -21.59 17.36 -23.75
N HIS A 106 -22.50 17.90 -24.55
CA HIS A 106 -22.49 19.32 -24.91
C HIS A 106 -22.65 20.29 -23.73
N GLN A 107 -23.43 19.92 -22.73
CA GLN A 107 -23.60 20.75 -21.54
C GLN A 107 -22.32 20.77 -20.70
N LEU A 108 -21.67 19.62 -20.57
CA LEU A 108 -20.41 19.52 -19.84
C LEU A 108 -19.30 20.28 -20.57
N GLU A 109 -19.21 20.14 -21.89
CA GLU A 109 -18.28 20.91 -22.72
C GLU A 109 -18.48 22.41 -22.56
N GLN A 110 -19.72 22.90 -22.57
CA GLN A 110 -20.00 24.32 -22.37
C GLN A 110 -19.59 24.81 -20.97
N VAL A 111 -19.91 24.07 -19.93
CA VAL A 111 -19.50 24.40 -18.55
C VAL A 111 -17.97 24.47 -18.43
N MET A 112 -17.25 23.54 -19.07
CA MET A 112 -15.79 23.54 -19.06
C MET A 112 -15.22 24.70 -19.88
N PHE A 113 -15.80 25.00 -21.05
CA PHE A 113 -15.42 26.12 -21.89
C PHE A 113 -15.58 27.44 -21.14
N ASP A 114 -16.75 27.69 -20.54
CA ASP A 114 -17.03 28.93 -19.79
C ASP A 114 -16.04 29.10 -18.61
N PHE A 115 -15.63 28.02 -17.99
CA PHE A 115 -14.65 28.07 -16.92
C PHE A 115 -13.23 28.35 -17.47
N ILE A 116 -12.82 27.73 -18.57
CA ILE A 116 -11.50 27.93 -19.17
C ILE A 116 -11.36 29.38 -19.67
N GLU A 117 -12.38 29.93 -20.32
CA GLU A 117 -12.39 31.31 -20.81
C GLU A 117 -12.47 32.34 -19.68
N GLY A 118 -12.85 31.93 -18.46
CA GLY A 118 -12.96 32.82 -17.30
C GLY A 118 -14.32 33.50 -17.16
N GLU A 119 -15.32 33.06 -17.93
CA GLU A 119 -16.71 33.53 -17.79
C GLU A 119 -17.30 33.15 -16.45
N THR A 120 -16.81 32.06 -15.85
CA THR A 120 -17.12 31.60 -14.48
C THR A 120 -15.88 31.53 -13.63
N GLN A 121 -16.00 31.97 -12.38
CA GLN A 121 -14.88 32.07 -11.42
C GLN A 121 -14.72 30.81 -10.58
N VAL A 122 -15.81 30.10 -10.34
CA VAL A 122 -15.83 28.87 -9.54
C VAL A 122 -16.44 27.73 -10.35
N LEU A 123 -15.73 26.62 -10.43
CA LEU A 123 -16.27 25.36 -10.93
C LEU A 123 -16.57 24.42 -9.76
N LEU A 124 -17.87 24.23 -9.48
CA LEU A 124 -18.33 23.18 -8.59
C LEU A 124 -18.48 21.88 -9.39
N SER A 125 -17.75 20.83 -9.03
CA SER A 125 -17.79 19.59 -9.79
C SER A 125 -17.66 18.35 -8.90
N THR A 126 -18.03 17.22 -9.48
CA THR A 126 -17.64 15.91 -8.92
C THR A 126 -16.18 15.57 -9.28
N THR A 127 -15.77 14.32 -9.11
CA THR A 127 -14.40 13.85 -9.45
C THR A 127 -14.08 13.90 -10.96
N ILE A 128 -14.99 14.39 -11.82
CA ILE A 128 -14.73 14.50 -13.27
C ILE A 128 -13.49 15.34 -13.62
N ILE A 129 -13.10 16.28 -12.75
CA ILE A 129 -11.87 17.07 -12.93
C ILE A 129 -10.59 16.22 -12.83
N GLU A 130 -10.68 14.94 -12.43
CA GLU A 130 -9.56 14.00 -12.53
C GLU A 130 -9.12 13.75 -13.98
N SER A 131 -9.92 14.10 -14.98
CA SER A 131 -9.74 13.78 -16.40
C SER A 131 -8.74 14.68 -17.16
N GLY A 132 -7.68 15.19 -16.53
CA GLY A 132 -6.52 15.71 -17.25
C GLY A 132 -6.59 17.15 -17.76
N LEU A 133 -7.61 17.93 -17.44
CA LEU A 133 -7.73 19.33 -17.83
C LEU A 133 -6.63 20.19 -17.20
N ASP A 134 -5.96 20.98 -18.02
CA ASP A 134 -4.95 21.93 -17.58
C ASP A 134 -5.53 23.35 -17.58
N ILE A 135 -5.76 23.91 -16.38
CA ILE A 135 -6.33 25.24 -16.19
C ILE A 135 -5.36 26.06 -15.31
N PRO A 136 -4.42 26.79 -15.91
CA PRO A 136 -3.37 27.50 -15.19
C PRO A 136 -3.87 28.58 -14.22
N ARG A 137 -5.07 29.16 -14.49
CA ARG A 137 -5.71 30.15 -13.61
C ARG A 137 -6.32 29.56 -12.35
N ALA A 138 -6.60 28.25 -12.30
CA ALA A 138 -7.16 27.58 -11.14
C ALA A 138 -6.06 27.21 -10.16
N ASN A 139 -5.79 28.05 -9.17
CA ASN A 139 -4.73 27.82 -8.17
C ASN A 139 -5.27 27.57 -6.76
N THR A 140 -6.59 27.48 -6.58
CA THR A 140 -7.21 27.10 -5.31
C THR A 140 -8.23 25.99 -5.55
N ILE A 141 -8.17 24.93 -4.71
CA ILE A 141 -9.14 23.83 -4.69
C ILE A 141 -9.70 23.66 -3.28
N LEU A 142 -11.02 23.55 -3.17
CA LEU A 142 -11.72 23.17 -1.95
C LEU A 142 -12.36 21.81 -2.16
N ILE A 143 -12.06 20.84 -1.31
CA ILE A 143 -12.61 19.48 -1.38
C ILE A 143 -13.58 19.29 -0.24
N ASN A 144 -14.88 19.29 -0.55
CA ASN A 144 -15.95 19.14 0.44
C ASN A 144 -16.06 17.70 0.92
N ASN A 145 -16.21 17.51 2.24
CA ASN A 145 -16.23 16.18 2.87
C ASN A 145 -14.99 15.35 2.49
N ALA A 146 -13.81 15.92 2.62
CA ALA A 146 -12.53 15.30 2.23
C ALA A 146 -12.30 13.93 2.90
N ASP A 147 -12.87 13.70 4.08
CA ASP A 147 -12.84 12.43 4.81
C ASP A 147 -13.47 11.25 4.05
N LYS A 148 -14.31 11.52 3.05
CA LYS A 148 -14.98 10.50 2.24
C LYS A 148 -14.18 10.06 1.01
N PHE A 149 -13.08 10.74 0.71
CA PHE A 149 -12.23 10.43 -0.43
C PHE A 149 -11.08 9.49 -0.04
N GLY A 150 -10.62 8.68 -1.00
CA GLY A 150 -9.39 7.91 -0.88
C GLY A 150 -8.15 8.80 -0.97
N LEU A 151 -7.02 8.37 -0.37
CA LEU A 151 -5.77 9.12 -0.36
C LEU A 151 -5.28 9.42 -1.78
N SER A 152 -5.27 8.44 -2.66
CA SER A 152 -4.88 8.61 -4.07
C SER A 152 -5.79 9.61 -4.81
N GLN A 153 -7.11 9.60 -4.54
CA GLN A 153 -8.04 10.57 -5.14
C GLN A 153 -7.76 11.98 -4.66
N LEU A 154 -7.59 12.17 -3.35
CA LEU A 154 -7.25 13.49 -2.80
C LEU A 154 -5.94 14.03 -3.36
N TYR A 155 -4.94 13.16 -3.55
CA TYR A 155 -3.68 13.54 -4.16
C TYR A 155 -3.85 13.97 -5.63
N GLN A 156 -4.64 13.24 -6.41
CA GLN A 156 -4.95 13.59 -7.81
C GLN A 156 -5.71 14.90 -7.91
N LEU A 157 -6.73 15.10 -7.07
CA LEU A 157 -7.49 16.34 -6.98
C LEU A 157 -6.60 17.53 -6.61
N ARG A 158 -5.74 17.37 -5.59
CA ARG A 158 -4.74 18.38 -5.22
C ARG A 158 -3.83 18.74 -6.39
N GLY A 159 -3.44 17.76 -7.19
CA GLY A 159 -2.59 17.93 -8.37
C GLY A 159 -3.25 18.69 -9.53
N ARG A 160 -4.55 19.01 -9.44
CA ARG A 160 -5.25 19.82 -10.44
C ARG A 160 -4.95 21.32 -10.32
N VAL A 161 -4.45 21.76 -9.18
CA VAL A 161 -3.98 23.12 -8.96
C VAL A 161 -2.46 23.18 -8.84
N GLY A 162 -1.88 24.40 -8.94
CA GLY A 162 -0.43 24.60 -8.86
C GLY A 162 0.29 24.25 -10.16
N ARG A 163 -0.30 24.59 -11.30
CA ARG A 163 0.30 24.44 -12.62
C ARG A 163 0.85 25.73 -13.18
N SER A 164 0.87 26.78 -12.36
CA SER A 164 1.46 28.07 -12.66
C SER A 164 2.58 28.40 -11.65
N ASN A 165 3.25 29.52 -11.85
CA ASN A 165 4.26 30.07 -10.92
C ASN A 165 3.64 30.72 -9.66
N LEU A 166 2.31 30.72 -9.52
CA LEU A 166 1.61 31.24 -8.36
C LEU A 166 1.46 30.16 -7.28
N GLN A 167 1.55 30.59 -6.01
CA GLN A 167 1.32 29.69 -4.88
C GLN A 167 -0.11 29.14 -4.91
N ALA A 168 -0.26 27.82 -5.03
CA ALA A 168 -1.54 27.15 -5.00
C ALA A 168 -1.93 26.68 -3.59
N PHE A 169 -3.24 26.53 -3.38
CA PHE A 169 -3.83 26.13 -2.10
C PHE A 169 -4.85 25.00 -2.28
N ALA A 170 -4.79 24.02 -1.41
CA ALA A 170 -5.78 22.96 -1.30
C ALA A 170 -6.40 22.97 0.10
N TYR A 171 -7.72 23.15 0.18
CA TYR A 171 -8.49 23.07 1.41
C TYR A 171 -9.25 21.77 1.46
N LEU A 172 -8.91 20.93 2.44
CA LEU A 172 -9.60 19.69 2.74
C LEU A 172 -10.66 20.01 3.80
N LEU A 173 -11.91 20.19 3.36
CA LEU A 173 -13.02 20.57 4.21
C LEU A 173 -13.59 19.33 4.92
N VAL A 174 -13.65 19.39 6.25
CA VAL A 174 -14.19 18.34 7.10
C VAL A 174 -15.40 18.87 7.87
N PRO A 175 -16.52 18.13 7.97
CA PRO A 175 -17.68 18.57 8.72
C PRO A 175 -17.32 18.88 10.19
N PRO A 176 -17.77 20.02 10.76
CA PRO A 176 -17.33 20.49 12.07
C PRO A 176 -17.76 19.59 13.25
N GLN A 177 -18.84 18.83 13.09
CA GLN A 177 -19.38 17.96 14.14
C GLN A 177 -18.92 16.49 14.03
N LYS A 178 -18.08 16.17 13.04
CA LYS A 178 -17.71 14.80 12.77
C LYS A 178 -16.38 14.43 13.43
N ILE A 179 -16.42 13.44 14.32
CA ILE A 179 -15.21 12.75 14.78
C ILE A 179 -14.73 11.89 13.63
N LEU A 180 -13.54 12.20 13.09
CA LEU A 180 -12.92 11.41 12.05
C LEU A 180 -12.53 10.03 12.61
N ASN A 181 -12.81 8.98 11.86
CA ASN A 181 -12.23 7.67 12.19
C ASN A 181 -10.71 7.70 11.95
N GLY A 182 -9.96 6.84 12.65
CA GLY A 182 -8.50 6.82 12.59
C GLY A 182 -7.94 6.76 11.16
N MET A 183 -8.50 5.93 10.28
CA MET A 183 -8.08 5.81 8.88
C MET A 183 -8.33 7.08 8.05
N ALA A 184 -9.42 7.81 8.30
CA ALA A 184 -9.69 9.07 7.59
C ALA A 184 -8.74 10.16 8.06
N GLN A 185 -8.48 10.24 9.37
CA GLN A 185 -7.52 11.17 9.95
C GLN A 185 -6.12 10.94 9.39
N GLU A 186 -5.67 9.70 9.39
CA GLU A 186 -4.34 9.31 8.87
C GLU A 186 -4.19 9.68 7.38
N ARG A 187 -5.19 9.37 6.53
CA ARG A 187 -5.15 9.76 5.10
C ARG A 187 -5.01 11.27 4.89
N LEU A 188 -5.78 12.07 5.64
CA LEU A 188 -5.73 13.52 5.53
C LEU A 188 -4.39 14.06 6.02
N GLN A 189 -3.85 13.53 7.12
CA GLN A 189 -2.56 13.91 7.67
C GLN A 189 -1.41 13.60 6.72
N VAL A 190 -1.37 12.39 6.15
CA VAL A 190 -0.38 12.01 5.12
C VAL A 190 -0.38 12.99 3.95
N LEU A 191 -1.56 13.43 3.50
CA LEU A 191 -1.65 14.38 2.39
C LEU A 191 -1.16 15.79 2.78
N GLN A 192 -1.30 16.17 4.03
CA GLN A 192 -0.79 17.43 4.56
C GLN A 192 0.73 17.41 4.74
N GLU A 193 1.30 16.28 5.16
CA GLU A 193 2.74 16.10 5.35
C GLU A 193 3.48 15.99 4.01
N LEU A 194 2.92 15.26 3.05
CA LEU A 194 3.53 15.03 1.74
C LEU A 194 3.23 16.18 0.76
N ASN A 195 3.76 17.36 1.06
CA ASN A 195 3.59 18.56 0.21
C ASN A 195 4.58 18.64 -0.96
N ASP A 196 5.62 17.80 -0.97
CA ASP A 196 6.67 17.83 -1.97
C ASP A 196 6.14 17.45 -3.35
N LEU A 197 6.68 18.13 -4.38
CA LEU A 197 6.46 17.73 -5.77
C LEU A 197 7.12 16.37 -6.01
N GLY A 198 6.41 15.47 -6.70
CA GLY A 198 6.92 14.11 -6.93
C GLY A 198 6.61 13.11 -5.81
N ALA A 199 5.90 13.50 -4.74
CA ALA A 199 5.55 12.60 -3.64
C ALA A 199 4.56 11.46 -4.02
N GLY A 200 4.16 11.34 -5.29
CA GLY A 200 3.15 10.37 -5.74
C GLY A 200 3.46 8.92 -5.36
N PHE A 201 4.72 8.52 -5.43
CA PHE A 201 5.15 7.19 -5.00
C PHE A 201 4.98 6.99 -3.49
N LYS A 202 5.40 7.98 -2.67
CA LYS A 202 5.24 7.95 -1.21
C LYS A 202 3.76 7.89 -0.81
N VAL A 203 2.90 8.66 -1.50
CA VAL A 203 1.45 8.65 -1.29
C VAL A 203 0.86 7.26 -1.61
N ALA A 204 1.28 6.65 -2.71
CA ALA A 204 0.81 5.32 -3.10
C ALA A 204 1.26 4.23 -2.10
N SER A 205 2.49 4.31 -1.58
CA SER A 205 2.99 3.41 -0.54
C SER A 205 2.20 3.57 0.76
N ARG A 206 1.93 4.80 1.19
CA ARG A 206 1.11 5.07 2.38
C ARG A 206 -0.35 4.66 2.20
N ASP A 207 -0.94 4.84 1.00
CA ASP A 207 -2.30 4.34 0.71
C ASP A 207 -2.38 2.81 0.82
N LEU A 208 -1.32 2.12 0.41
CA LEU A 208 -1.17 0.67 0.56
C LEU A 208 -1.11 0.25 2.05
N GLU A 209 -0.30 0.95 2.84
CA GLU A 209 -0.16 0.70 4.29
C GLU A 209 -1.49 0.92 5.03
N ILE A 210 -2.17 2.07 4.81
CA ILE A 210 -3.43 2.43 5.47
C ILE A 210 -4.57 1.45 5.11
N ARG A 211 -4.64 1.00 3.86
CA ARG A 211 -5.66 0.04 3.43
C ARG A 211 -5.44 -1.35 4.02
N GLY A 212 -4.23 -1.63 4.49
CA GLY A 212 -3.82 -2.98 4.84
C GLY A 212 -3.73 -3.87 3.60
N ALA A 213 -2.88 -4.86 3.65
CA ALA A 213 -2.62 -5.78 2.55
C ALA A 213 -3.87 -6.53 2.03
N GLY A 214 -4.93 -6.64 2.85
CA GLY A 214 -6.15 -7.40 2.52
C GLY A 214 -7.13 -6.74 1.54
N ASN A 215 -7.01 -5.44 1.22
CA ASN A 215 -8.05 -4.70 0.46
C ASN A 215 -7.63 -4.29 -0.97
N LEU A 216 -6.51 -4.82 -1.47
CA LEU A 216 -5.83 -4.33 -2.68
C LEU A 216 -6.49 -4.72 -4.01
N LEU A 217 -7.41 -5.67 -4.05
CA LEU A 217 -7.84 -6.32 -5.28
C LEU A 217 -9.34 -6.26 -5.59
N GLY A 218 -10.10 -5.43 -4.88
CA GLY A 218 -11.53 -5.20 -5.13
C GLY A 218 -12.45 -6.05 -4.25
N SER A 219 -13.70 -5.60 -4.09
CA SER A 219 -14.68 -6.16 -3.14
C SER A 219 -15.07 -7.62 -3.41
N GLU A 220 -14.97 -8.09 -4.65
CA GLU A 220 -15.28 -9.49 -5.00
C GLU A 220 -14.12 -10.46 -4.74
N GLN A 221 -12.87 -9.95 -4.65
CA GLN A 221 -11.67 -10.77 -4.38
C GLN A 221 -11.20 -10.65 -2.92
N SER A 222 -11.73 -9.70 -2.17
CA SER A 222 -11.36 -9.47 -0.76
C SER A 222 -11.67 -10.66 0.15
N GLY A 223 -12.70 -11.43 -0.14
CA GLY A 223 -13.07 -12.64 0.63
C GLY A 223 -12.03 -13.76 0.50
N GLN A 224 -11.48 -14.00 -0.68
CA GLN A 224 -10.47 -15.04 -0.90
C GLN A 224 -9.07 -14.59 -0.43
N ILE A 225 -8.74 -13.31 -0.57
CA ILE A 225 -7.46 -12.77 -0.11
C ILE A 225 -7.40 -12.67 1.41
N ALA A 226 -8.51 -12.34 2.07
CA ALA A 226 -8.60 -12.36 3.53
C ALA A 226 -8.45 -13.78 4.11
N SER A 227 -8.83 -14.81 3.37
CA SER A 227 -8.70 -16.21 3.78
C SER A 227 -7.33 -16.82 3.48
N VAL A 228 -6.65 -16.34 2.44
CA VAL A 228 -5.39 -16.91 1.92
C VAL A 228 -4.17 -16.05 2.32
N GLY A 229 -4.38 -14.78 2.66
CA GLY A 229 -3.33 -13.81 2.92
C GLY A 229 -2.75 -13.19 1.64
N LEU A 230 -2.35 -11.92 1.74
CA LEU A 230 -1.79 -11.17 0.59
C LEU A 230 -0.50 -11.81 0.08
N GLU A 231 0.30 -12.34 0.99
CA GLU A 231 1.59 -12.94 0.69
C GLU A 231 1.44 -14.16 -0.22
N LEU A 232 0.55 -15.08 0.11
CA LEU A 232 0.30 -16.28 -0.71
C LEU A 232 -0.36 -15.92 -2.06
N TYR A 233 -1.26 -14.93 -2.10
CA TYR A 233 -1.80 -14.45 -3.37
C TYR A 233 -0.71 -13.83 -4.25
N THR A 234 0.21 -13.07 -3.67
CA THR A 234 1.37 -12.49 -4.34
C THR A 234 2.23 -13.58 -4.97
N GLN A 235 2.55 -14.59 -4.21
CA GLN A 235 3.33 -15.75 -4.62
C GLN A 235 2.63 -16.52 -5.76
N MET A 236 1.32 -16.75 -5.65
CA MET A 236 0.53 -17.40 -6.71
C MET A 236 0.57 -16.60 -8.03
N VAL A 237 0.51 -15.26 -7.96
CA VAL A 237 0.58 -14.40 -9.16
C VAL A 237 1.99 -14.38 -9.73
N GLU A 238 3.03 -14.27 -8.91
CA GLU A 238 4.44 -14.37 -9.36
C GLU A 238 4.71 -15.71 -10.02
N HIS A 239 4.27 -16.79 -9.40
CA HIS A 239 4.40 -18.12 -9.96
C HIS A 239 3.67 -18.26 -11.31
N ALA A 240 2.42 -17.79 -11.41
CA ALA A 240 1.69 -17.81 -12.67
C ALA A 240 2.36 -16.97 -13.76
N VAL A 241 2.97 -15.83 -13.41
CA VAL A 241 3.71 -14.97 -14.35
C VAL A 241 5.03 -15.63 -14.78
N ARG A 242 5.80 -16.22 -13.85
CA ARG A 242 7.00 -16.99 -14.17
C ARG A 242 6.68 -18.15 -15.12
N LYS A 243 5.60 -18.90 -14.84
CA LYS A 243 5.12 -20.00 -15.69
C LYS A 243 4.70 -19.57 -17.10
N ILE A 244 4.16 -18.34 -17.24
CA ILE A 244 3.81 -17.77 -18.55
C ILE A 244 5.05 -17.25 -19.32
N ARG A 245 6.07 -16.73 -18.61
CA ARG A 245 7.30 -16.19 -19.20
C ARG A 245 8.30 -17.28 -19.58
N GLN A 246 8.35 -18.38 -18.84
CA GLN A 246 9.21 -19.54 -19.12
C GLN A 246 8.42 -20.53 -19.98
N LYS A 247 8.61 -20.46 -21.29
CA LYS A 247 8.00 -21.38 -22.25
C LYS A 247 8.61 -22.79 -22.25
N ASP A 248 9.64 -23.05 -21.46
CA ASP A 248 10.31 -24.36 -21.44
C ASP A 248 10.70 -24.78 -20.01
N GLU A 249 10.44 -26.08 -19.77
CA GLU A 249 10.80 -26.92 -18.63
C GLU A 249 10.02 -26.76 -17.33
N ALA A 250 9.33 -27.87 -17.04
CA ALA A 250 8.66 -28.17 -15.80
C ALA A 250 9.66 -28.31 -14.64
N VAL A 251 10.07 -27.17 -14.09
CA VAL A 251 10.55 -27.13 -12.71
C VAL A 251 9.29 -26.97 -11.86
N LEU A 252 8.92 -28.04 -11.18
CA LEU A 252 7.93 -28.00 -10.11
C LEU A 252 8.35 -26.86 -9.16
N PRO A 253 7.42 -25.97 -8.72
CA PRO A 253 7.77 -24.95 -7.75
C PRO A 253 8.36 -25.67 -6.55
N LEU A 254 9.51 -25.21 -6.07
CA LEU A 254 9.96 -25.48 -4.72
C LEU A 254 8.83 -24.95 -3.82
N ASP A 255 8.13 -25.91 -3.21
CA ASP A 255 7.01 -25.62 -2.31
C ASP A 255 7.47 -24.65 -1.23
N GLU A 256 6.97 -23.44 -1.24
CA GLU A 256 7.38 -22.41 -0.29
C GLU A 256 6.96 -22.79 1.11
N VAL A 257 7.93 -22.78 2.02
CA VAL A 257 7.69 -22.99 3.44
C VAL A 257 6.99 -21.78 4.04
N GLN A 258 5.89 -22.00 4.74
CA GLN A 258 5.19 -20.97 5.49
C GLN A 258 5.69 -20.93 6.93
N VAL A 259 6.27 -19.81 7.36
CA VAL A 259 6.65 -19.60 8.77
C VAL A 259 5.76 -18.51 9.37
N ARG A 260 5.02 -18.88 10.41
CA ARG A 260 4.12 -17.99 11.13
C ARG A 260 4.39 -18.03 12.64
N LEU A 261 4.83 -16.93 13.19
CA LEU A 261 5.18 -16.77 14.60
C LEU A 261 4.31 -15.66 15.20
N ASP A 262 3.13 -16.02 15.74
CA ASP A 262 2.09 -15.05 16.14
C ASP A 262 2.53 -14.07 17.25
N THR A 263 3.60 -14.37 17.98
CA THR A 263 4.04 -13.60 19.15
C THR A 263 5.41 -12.95 19.00
N VAL A 264 6.01 -13.04 17.82
CA VAL A 264 7.35 -12.52 17.54
C VAL A 264 7.24 -11.33 16.59
N ASP A 265 7.76 -10.15 17.01
CA ASP A 265 7.87 -9.00 16.12
C ASP A 265 9.03 -9.20 15.15
N VAL A 266 8.71 -9.13 13.85
CA VAL A 266 9.64 -9.33 12.72
C VAL A 266 9.64 -8.14 11.77
N THR A 267 9.50 -6.92 12.30
CA THR A 267 9.46 -5.68 11.51
C THR A 267 10.84 -5.03 11.37
N ILE A 268 11.03 -4.27 10.30
CA ILE A 268 12.17 -3.36 10.13
C ILE A 268 11.72 -1.97 10.58
N PRO A 269 12.19 -1.47 11.74
CA PRO A 269 11.74 -0.21 12.31
C PRO A 269 12.10 1.00 11.43
N GLU A 270 11.25 2.02 11.46
CA GLU A 270 11.46 3.27 10.69
C GLU A 270 12.63 4.10 11.22
N ASP A 271 12.86 4.07 12.51
CA ASP A 271 13.99 4.73 13.17
C ASP A 271 15.33 4.09 12.82
N TYR A 272 15.35 2.81 12.46
CA TYR A 272 16.55 2.12 11.98
C TYR A 272 16.80 2.34 10.48
N ILE A 273 15.77 2.20 9.65
CA ILE A 273 15.85 2.47 8.20
C ILE A 273 14.69 3.39 7.81
N GLY A 274 14.95 4.71 7.74
CA GLY A 274 13.93 5.72 7.48
C GLY A 274 13.28 5.65 6.09
N SER A 275 13.96 5.06 5.09
CA SER A 275 13.45 4.97 3.72
C SER A 275 12.54 3.77 3.54
N THR A 276 11.25 3.99 3.30
CA THR A 276 10.26 2.93 3.00
C THR A 276 10.66 2.06 1.80
N SER A 277 11.23 2.67 0.74
CA SER A 277 11.70 1.92 -0.43
C SER A 277 12.85 0.98 -0.10
N GLN A 278 13.76 1.38 0.79
CA GLN A 278 14.85 0.52 1.25
C GLN A 278 14.33 -0.61 2.12
N ARG A 279 13.40 -0.34 3.06
CA ARG A 279 12.76 -1.40 3.88
C ARG A 279 12.08 -2.45 3.00
N LEU A 280 11.30 -2.02 1.99
CA LEU A 280 10.63 -2.94 1.05
C LEU A 280 11.64 -3.78 0.23
N SER A 281 12.74 -3.15 -0.22
CA SER A 281 13.80 -3.88 -0.92
C SER A 281 14.47 -4.94 -0.04
N LEU A 282 14.66 -4.64 1.25
CA LEU A 282 15.19 -5.61 2.22
C LEU A 282 14.22 -6.76 2.47
N TYR A 283 12.92 -6.49 2.68
CA TYR A 283 11.91 -7.56 2.80
C TYR A 283 11.89 -8.48 1.57
N LYS A 284 12.01 -7.91 0.38
CA LYS A 284 12.11 -8.69 -0.86
C LYS A 284 13.38 -9.56 -0.88
N ALA A 285 14.51 -9.01 -0.47
CA ALA A 285 15.78 -9.74 -0.41
C ALA A 285 15.70 -10.91 0.59
N PHE A 286 15.06 -10.73 1.76
CA PHE A 286 14.81 -11.83 2.69
C PHE A 286 14.03 -12.99 2.04
N GLY A 287 13.05 -12.68 1.18
CA GLY A 287 12.25 -13.67 0.46
C GLY A 287 13.07 -14.50 -0.53
N THR A 288 14.14 -13.95 -1.09
CA THR A 288 14.94 -14.59 -2.15
C THR A 288 16.21 -15.32 -1.66
N ILE A 289 16.51 -15.27 -0.36
CA ILE A 289 17.68 -15.92 0.23
C ILE A 289 17.42 -17.43 0.32
N GLU A 290 18.30 -18.24 -0.28
CA GLU A 290 18.18 -19.69 -0.39
C GLU A 290 19.24 -20.47 0.41
N SER A 291 20.21 -19.80 1.05
CA SER A 291 21.25 -20.45 1.84
C SER A 291 21.61 -19.70 3.12
N ASP A 292 22.12 -20.43 4.11
CA ASP A 292 22.60 -19.84 5.38
C ASP A 292 23.77 -18.88 5.15
N GLU A 293 24.66 -19.17 4.18
CA GLU A 293 25.80 -18.31 3.81
C GLU A 293 25.30 -16.97 3.24
N ALA A 294 24.38 -17.01 2.27
CA ALA A 294 23.77 -15.79 1.71
C ALA A 294 23.05 -14.96 2.77
N LEU A 295 22.40 -15.63 3.72
CA LEU A 295 21.74 -14.94 4.86
C LEU A 295 22.76 -14.27 5.77
N TRP A 296 23.91 -14.87 5.98
CA TRP A 296 24.99 -14.32 6.79
C TRP A 296 25.64 -13.10 6.12
N ASP A 297 25.94 -13.19 4.84
CA ASP A 297 26.49 -12.09 4.05
C ASP A 297 25.51 -10.90 4.02
N PHE A 298 24.23 -11.20 3.85
CA PHE A 298 23.17 -10.19 3.87
C PHE A 298 23.06 -9.49 5.22
N ARG A 299 23.16 -10.24 6.32
CA ARG A 299 23.20 -9.71 7.68
C ARG A 299 24.38 -8.76 7.86
N SER A 300 25.57 -9.21 7.51
CA SER A 300 26.81 -8.43 7.63
C SER A 300 26.72 -7.13 6.83
N GLY A 301 26.14 -7.17 5.63
CA GLY A 301 25.94 -5.99 4.80
C GLY A 301 24.94 -4.98 5.38
N ILE A 302 23.93 -5.43 6.12
CA ILE A 302 22.98 -4.53 6.81
C ILE A 302 23.66 -3.90 8.04
N GLU A 303 24.37 -4.69 8.85
CA GLU A 303 25.09 -4.19 10.02
C GLU A 303 26.16 -3.17 9.66
N ASP A 304 26.89 -3.39 8.54
CA ASP A 304 27.89 -2.46 8.02
C ASP A 304 27.27 -1.13 7.57
N ARG A 305 26.09 -1.16 6.95
CA ARG A 305 25.46 0.03 6.38
C ARG A 305 24.64 0.84 7.37
N PHE A 306 23.98 0.20 8.32
CA PHE A 306 22.97 0.82 9.20
C PHE A 306 23.34 0.70 10.68
N GLY A 307 24.43 -0.02 11.03
CA GLY A 307 24.85 -0.22 12.42
C GLY A 307 24.15 -1.40 13.11
N PRO A 308 24.23 -1.49 14.45
CA PRO A 308 23.68 -2.60 15.21
C PRO A 308 22.19 -2.80 14.96
N MET A 309 21.77 -4.04 14.71
CA MET A 309 20.39 -4.34 14.39
C MET A 309 19.47 -4.29 15.61
N PRO A 310 18.25 -3.73 15.48
CA PRO A 310 17.21 -3.81 16.50
C PRO A 310 16.70 -5.25 16.65
N GLU A 311 16.11 -5.58 17.82
CA GLU A 311 15.64 -6.92 18.15
C GLU A 311 14.63 -7.47 17.13
N SER A 312 13.70 -6.66 16.65
CA SER A 312 12.72 -7.08 15.65
C SER A 312 13.37 -7.50 14.31
N LEU A 313 14.45 -6.82 13.89
CA LEU A 313 15.21 -7.21 12.70
C LEU A 313 16.04 -8.48 12.95
N VAL A 314 16.61 -8.65 14.12
CA VAL A 314 17.27 -9.91 14.52
C VAL A 314 16.27 -11.07 14.47
N ASN A 315 15.05 -10.88 14.95
CA ASN A 315 13.96 -11.85 14.87
C ASN A 315 13.59 -12.19 13.41
N LEU A 316 13.62 -11.21 12.51
CA LEU A 316 13.38 -11.43 11.08
C LEU A 316 14.46 -12.32 10.45
N PHE A 317 15.75 -12.11 10.81
CA PHE A 317 16.84 -13.01 10.41
C PHE A 317 16.66 -14.44 10.93
N MET A 318 16.29 -14.58 12.21
CA MET A 318 16.03 -15.88 12.80
C MET A 318 14.83 -16.59 12.15
N THR A 319 13.80 -15.84 11.76
CA THR A 319 12.65 -16.35 11.00
C THR A 319 13.06 -16.86 9.61
N ALA A 320 13.96 -16.15 8.94
CA ALA A 320 14.53 -16.61 7.67
C ALA A 320 15.36 -17.91 7.85
N GLN A 321 16.12 -18.04 8.94
CA GLN A 321 16.82 -19.29 9.27
C GLN A 321 15.83 -20.45 9.49
N ILE A 322 14.72 -20.21 10.19
CA ILE A 322 13.67 -21.23 10.39
C ILE A 322 13.10 -21.67 9.03
N ARG A 323 12.88 -20.75 8.10
CA ARG A 323 12.43 -21.07 6.74
C ARG A 323 13.42 -21.95 6.00
N LEU A 324 14.71 -21.60 6.01
CA LEU A 324 15.77 -22.41 5.37
C LEU A 324 15.88 -23.80 6.00
N TRP A 325 15.77 -23.87 7.32
CA TRP A 325 15.71 -25.14 8.04
C TRP A 325 14.53 -26.01 7.56
N ALA A 326 13.34 -25.43 7.50
CA ALA A 326 12.14 -26.14 7.11
C ALA A 326 12.21 -26.63 5.63
N GLN A 327 12.80 -25.84 4.73
CA GLN A 327 13.07 -26.26 3.35
C GLN A 327 14.01 -27.46 3.28
N ARG A 328 15.08 -27.46 4.08
CA ARG A 328 16.06 -28.55 4.13
C ARG A 328 15.46 -29.89 4.55
N PHE A 329 14.52 -29.86 5.48
CA PHE A 329 13.92 -31.06 6.06
C PHE A 329 12.55 -31.44 5.47
N GLY A 330 12.06 -30.70 4.47
CA GLY A 330 10.78 -30.98 3.82
C GLY A 330 9.57 -30.67 4.71
N VAL A 331 9.69 -29.65 5.55
CA VAL A 331 8.56 -29.10 6.34
C VAL A 331 7.82 -28.08 5.48
N GLU A 332 6.51 -28.21 5.37
CA GLU A 332 5.65 -27.36 4.58
C GLU A 332 5.31 -26.06 5.31
N SER A 333 5.00 -26.17 6.61
CA SER A 333 4.72 -25.00 7.43
C SER A 333 5.23 -25.12 8.85
N VAL A 334 5.63 -23.98 9.43
CA VAL A 334 6.04 -23.83 10.84
C VAL A 334 5.13 -22.77 11.46
N HIS A 335 4.29 -23.17 12.38
CA HIS A 335 3.37 -22.25 13.06
C HIS A 335 3.57 -22.31 14.57
N HIS A 336 3.92 -21.18 15.18
CA HIS A 336 3.97 -21.03 16.63
C HIS A 336 2.84 -20.13 17.12
N SER A 337 1.98 -20.68 17.98
CA SER A 337 0.87 -19.96 18.61
C SER A 337 0.75 -20.35 20.07
N LYS A 338 0.62 -19.37 20.97
CA LYS A 338 0.58 -19.56 22.43
C LYS A 338 1.85 -20.25 22.96
N GLN A 339 1.82 -21.55 23.18
CA GLN A 339 2.97 -22.37 23.62
C GLN A 339 3.09 -23.65 22.79
N CYS A 340 2.51 -23.67 21.60
CA CYS A 340 2.55 -24.80 20.69
C CYS A 340 3.32 -24.44 19.43
N LEU A 341 4.33 -25.24 19.10
CA LEU A 341 5.02 -25.18 17.81
C LEU A 341 4.50 -26.34 16.96
N ARG A 342 3.78 -25.98 15.90
CA ARG A 342 3.20 -26.94 14.95
C ARG A 342 4.01 -26.96 13.67
N LEU A 343 4.36 -28.15 13.22
CA LEU A 343 5.10 -28.41 11.99
C LEU A 343 4.25 -29.30 11.08
N GLN A 344 3.95 -28.83 9.88
CA GLN A 344 3.34 -29.63 8.82
C GLN A 344 4.43 -30.26 7.98
N ILE A 345 4.45 -31.57 7.91
CA ILE A 345 5.49 -32.34 7.22
C ILE A 345 4.98 -32.76 5.84
N ARG A 346 5.79 -32.60 4.79
CA ARG A 346 5.46 -33.07 3.44
C ARG A 346 5.63 -34.58 3.31
N ASP A 347 4.86 -35.20 2.42
CA ASP A 347 5.01 -36.62 2.09
C ASP A 347 6.42 -36.94 1.52
N SER A 348 7.05 -35.96 0.86
CA SER A 348 8.42 -36.07 0.33
C SER A 348 9.51 -35.75 1.33
N SER A 349 9.19 -35.58 2.61
CA SER A 349 10.15 -35.24 3.66
C SER A 349 11.15 -36.37 3.90
N ARG A 350 12.30 -36.01 4.53
CA ARG A 350 13.32 -36.97 5.00
C ARG A 350 13.01 -37.56 6.37
N LEU A 351 11.77 -37.47 6.82
CA LEU A 351 11.34 -38.01 8.13
C LEU A 351 11.63 -39.49 8.22
N GLN A 352 12.28 -39.94 9.32
CA GLN A 352 12.56 -41.33 9.61
C GLN A 352 11.50 -41.85 10.60
N PRO A 353 10.58 -42.75 10.15
CA PRO A 353 9.47 -43.21 10.99
C PRO A 353 9.95 -43.90 12.27
N ASP A 354 11.04 -44.68 12.21
CA ASP A 354 11.55 -45.43 13.35
C ASP A 354 12.05 -44.47 14.45
N ARG A 355 12.74 -43.42 14.09
CA ARG A 355 13.21 -42.37 15.00
C ARG A 355 12.07 -41.57 15.60
N LEU A 356 11.05 -41.28 14.79
CA LEU A 356 9.86 -40.63 15.28
C LEU A 356 9.12 -41.46 16.34
N ILE A 357 8.97 -42.78 16.10
CA ILE A 357 8.36 -43.72 17.06
C ILE A 357 9.20 -43.79 18.33
N GLU A 358 10.52 -43.86 18.22
CA GLU A 358 11.44 -43.88 19.36
C GLU A 358 11.22 -42.63 20.23
N TRP A 359 11.22 -41.44 19.64
CA TRP A 359 11.00 -40.18 20.37
C TRP A 359 9.61 -40.07 20.98
N LEU A 360 8.56 -40.50 20.28
CA LEU A 360 7.21 -40.52 20.80
C LEU A 360 7.05 -41.47 21.98
N SER A 361 7.91 -42.48 22.10
CA SER A 361 7.91 -43.46 23.19
C SER A 361 8.69 -43.01 24.43
N GLU A 362 9.45 -41.91 24.36
CA GLU A 362 10.18 -41.34 25.49
C GLU A 362 9.22 -40.85 26.59
N PRO A 363 9.47 -41.15 27.88
CA PRO A 363 8.70 -40.58 28.97
C PRO A 363 8.79 -39.05 28.98
N MET A 364 7.66 -38.35 29.04
CA MET A 364 7.56 -36.89 29.07
C MET A 364 8.04 -36.21 27.77
N THR A 365 7.96 -36.87 26.63
CA THR A 365 8.25 -36.23 25.34
C THR A 365 7.37 -35.00 25.12
N PRO A 366 7.92 -33.87 24.68
CA PRO A 366 7.13 -32.69 24.30
C PRO A 366 6.43 -32.86 22.94
N LEU A 367 6.77 -33.92 22.21
CA LEU A 367 6.29 -34.15 20.83
C LEU A 367 4.98 -34.94 20.84
N ARG A 368 4.05 -34.49 19.97
CA ARG A 368 2.81 -35.22 19.63
C ARG A 368 2.70 -35.33 18.12
N TYR A 369 2.38 -36.51 17.64
CA TYR A 369 2.00 -36.72 16.26
C TYR A 369 0.48 -36.54 16.11
N VAL A 370 0.06 -35.67 15.21
CA VAL A 370 -1.35 -35.36 14.88
C VAL A 370 -1.63 -35.89 13.47
N PRO A 371 -2.85 -36.39 13.15
CA PRO A 371 -3.20 -36.78 11.78
C PRO A 371 -2.80 -35.72 10.72
N GLU A 372 -2.65 -36.18 9.48
CA GLU A 372 -2.23 -35.33 8.33
C GLU A 372 -0.77 -34.84 8.40
N ASN A 373 0.15 -35.71 8.80
CA ASN A 373 1.60 -35.44 8.84
C ASN A 373 1.99 -34.21 9.68
N THR A 374 1.34 -34.02 10.80
CA THR A 374 1.57 -32.88 11.69
C THR A 374 2.31 -33.26 12.95
N LEU A 375 3.32 -32.51 13.33
CA LEU A 375 4.04 -32.60 14.57
C LEU A 375 3.76 -31.41 15.47
N ASP A 376 3.25 -31.61 16.68
CA ASP A 376 3.03 -30.57 17.68
C ASP A 376 4.04 -30.73 18.82
N LEU A 377 4.78 -29.65 19.12
CA LEU A 377 5.68 -29.58 20.29
C LEU A 377 5.10 -28.65 21.34
N GLN A 378 5.04 -29.11 22.59
CA GLN A 378 4.50 -28.36 23.74
C GLN A 378 5.19 -28.76 25.03
N PRO A 379 5.52 -27.81 25.94
CA PRO A 379 5.40 -26.37 25.76
C PRO A 379 6.61 -25.75 25.05
N VAL A 380 6.39 -24.83 24.11
CA VAL A 380 7.44 -24.00 23.50
C VAL A 380 7.17 -22.54 23.84
N PRO A 381 8.03 -21.87 24.63
CA PRO A 381 7.85 -20.46 24.97
C PRO A 381 7.83 -19.56 23.72
N PRO A 382 7.13 -18.40 23.76
CA PRO A 382 7.01 -17.48 22.63
C PRO A 382 8.27 -16.62 22.42
N MET A 383 9.43 -17.24 22.52
CA MET A 383 10.73 -16.62 22.25
C MET A 383 11.37 -17.33 21.06
N ILE A 384 11.88 -16.56 20.10
CA ILE A 384 12.40 -17.12 18.86
C ILE A 384 13.57 -18.10 19.10
N GLN A 385 14.40 -17.85 20.12
CA GLN A 385 15.49 -18.72 20.51
C GLN A 385 14.98 -20.10 21.04
N ALA A 386 13.84 -20.09 21.76
CA ALA A 386 13.22 -21.33 22.24
C ALA A 386 12.63 -22.12 21.07
N ILE A 387 12.02 -21.43 20.09
CA ILE A 387 11.52 -22.04 18.85
C ILE A 387 12.69 -22.69 18.09
N GLN A 388 13.79 -21.97 17.86
CA GLN A 388 14.98 -22.52 17.18
C GLN A 388 15.58 -23.71 17.91
N LYS A 389 15.64 -23.68 19.25
CA LYS A 389 16.10 -24.80 20.04
C LYS A 389 15.19 -26.03 19.84
N SER A 390 13.88 -25.84 19.90
CA SER A 390 12.91 -26.93 19.67
C SER A 390 13.03 -27.53 18.27
N LEU A 391 13.30 -26.70 17.24
CA LEU A 391 13.55 -27.17 15.87
C LEU A 391 14.82 -28.01 15.77
N LYS A 392 15.90 -27.64 16.48
CA LYS A 392 17.12 -28.47 16.57
C LYS A 392 16.84 -29.83 17.25
N ASP A 393 15.98 -29.84 18.26
CA ASP A 393 15.59 -31.13 18.88
C ASP A 393 14.79 -32.00 17.91
N VAL A 394 14.00 -31.39 17.01
CA VAL A 394 13.26 -32.09 15.94
C VAL A 394 14.17 -32.66 14.87
N GLU A 395 15.36 -32.09 14.63
CA GLU A 395 16.29 -32.57 13.59
C GLU A 395 16.63 -34.06 13.76
N ARG A 396 16.59 -34.58 15.01
CA ARG A 396 16.89 -35.98 15.28
C ARG A 396 15.95 -36.97 14.60
N VAL A 397 14.74 -36.56 14.21
CA VAL A 397 13.82 -37.42 13.48
C VAL A 397 14.00 -37.38 11.95
N PHE A 398 14.89 -36.53 11.45
CA PHE A 398 15.22 -36.41 10.05
C PHE A 398 16.60 -36.97 9.69
N HIS A 399 17.44 -37.25 10.68
CA HIS A 399 18.77 -37.81 10.54
C HIS A 399 18.79 -39.27 11.02
#